data_225d127f0e9557aabefe956d59861285
#
_entry.id   225d127f0e9557aabefe956d59861285
#
_cell.length_a   1.000
_cell.length_b   1.000
_cell.length_c   1.000
_cell.angle_alpha   90.00
_cell.angle_beta   90.00
_cell.angle_gamma   90.00
#
_symmetry.space_group_name_H-M   'P 1'
#
loop_
_entity.id
_entity.type
_entity.pdbx_description
1 polymer ?
#
loop_
_entity_poly.entity_id
_entity_poly.type
_entity_poly.pdbx_seq_one_letter_code
_entity_poly.pdbx_strand_id
1 'polypeptide(L)'
;MKITKHYFTVFLLLFAFTVVAQDDKPEGEGGQDLEKAIQNPIASLITLPFQNNTQFGIGPYNRTQNVLNIQPVVPLSIGASTNLIVRTIIPLINQPIGENDSKFGLGDIALSLFFTPKKPGKLIWGVGPAIGMPTATDLNTLGTGKWSAGPAIIALIQPKGWTMGFTIQNTWSFAGVSDRDDVNSFYTQVFITKNLPKGWYLNTAPIITANWNAESGEQWLVPLGAGAGKLFRVGNLPINAQVGYYNYVVSPEYGPDWQLRVQLNFLFPK
;
A
#
# COMPACT_ATOMS: atom_id res chain seq x y z
N MET A 1 -20.86 -33.16 29.26
CA MET A 1 -20.34 -32.66 27.99
C MET A 1 -20.80 -31.20 27.85
N LYS A 2 -19.97 -30.26 28.38
CA LYS A 2 -20.29 -28.81 28.36
C LYS A 2 -19.51 -28.14 27.26
N ILE A 3 -20.23 -27.67 26.27
CA ILE A 3 -19.68 -26.88 25.15
C ILE A 3 -19.54 -25.42 25.62
N THR A 4 -18.32 -24.99 25.87
CA THR A 4 -18.04 -23.60 26.23
C THR A 4 -17.80 -22.81 24.93
N LYS A 5 -18.81 -22.06 24.51
CA LYS A 5 -18.67 -21.12 23.39
C LYS A 5 -17.86 -19.91 23.86
N HIS A 6 -16.65 -19.75 23.35
CA HIS A 6 -15.89 -18.53 23.52
C HIS A 6 -16.39 -17.50 22.49
N TYR A 7 -17.19 -16.55 22.95
CA TYR A 7 -17.51 -15.36 22.18
C TYR A 7 -16.27 -14.45 22.20
N PHE A 8 -15.60 -14.38 21.05
CA PHE A 8 -14.59 -13.37 20.81
C PHE A 8 -15.32 -12.03 20.62
N THR A 9 -15.42 -11.27 21.70
CA THR A 9 -16.00 -9.91 21.67
C THR A 9 -15.03 -9.02 20.95
N VAL A 10 -15.30 -8.74 19.66
CA VAL A 10 -14.66 -7.67 18.90
C VAL A 10 -15.05 -6.36 19.57
N PHE A 11 -14.15 -5.81 20.35
CA PHE A 11 -14.28 -4.48 20.92
C PHE A 11 -14.05 -3.48 19.78
N LEU A 12 -15.14 -3.14 19.08
CA LEU A 12 -15.17 -2.04 18.12
C LEU A 12 -15.06 -0.75 18.94
N LEU A 13 -13.84 -0.26 19.12
CA LEU A 13 -13.60 1.08 19.63
C LEU A 13 -14.10 2.07 18.57
N LEU A 14 -15.38 2.39 18.65
CA LEU A 14 -15.97 3.60 18.08
C LEU A 14 -15.35 4.79 18.82
N PHE A 15 -14.21 5.25 18.32
CA PHE A 15 -13.74 6.60 18.63
C PHE A 15 -14.76 7.55 17.98
N ALA A 16 -15.75 7.94 18.76
CA ALA A 16 -16.54 9.13 18.47
C ALA A 16 -15.60 10.32 18.57
N PHE A 17 -14.94 10.66 17.46
CA PHE A 17 -14.31 11.97 17.31
C PHE A 17 -15.44 12.99 17.31
N THR A 18 -15.71 13.59 18.46
CA THR A 18 -16.34 14.90 18.50
C THR A 18 -15.36 15.85 17.84
N VAL A 19 -15.54 16.04 16.54
CA VAL A 19 -14.86 17.11 15.80
C VAL A 19 -15.40 18.41 16.39
N VAL A 20 -14.63 19.02 17.28
CA VAL A 20 -14.78 20.43 17.58
C VAL A 20 -14.54 21.14 16.26
N ALA A 21 -15.59 21.71 15.70
CA ALA A 21 -15.53 22.54 14.52
C ALA A 21 -14.61 23.72 14.83
N GLN A 22 -13.36 23.60 14.39
CA GLN A 22 -12.45 24.72 14.39
C GLN A 22 -12.68 25.46 13.07
N ASP A 23 -12.94 26.73 13.17
CA ASP A 23 -13.31 27.68 12.12
C ASP A 23 -12.73 27.36 10.74
N ASP A 24 -13.65 27.24 9.78
CA ASP A 24 -13.37 27.17 8.35
C ASP A 24 -12.60 28.42 7.91
N LYS A 25 -11.27 28.33 7.90
CA LYS A 25 -10.51 29.24 7.04
C LYS A 25 -10.91 28.92 5.61
N PRO A 26 -11.18 29.94 4.78
CA PRO A 26 -11.57 29.73 3.39
C PRO A 26 -10.53 28.85 2.70
N GLU A 27 -11.00 27.90 1.88
CA GLU A 27 -10.22 27.02 1.02
C GLU A 27 -9.33 27.88 0.10
N GLY A 28 -8.16 28.27 0.59
CA GLY A 28 -7.14 28.93 -0.22
C GLY A 28 -6.42 27.90 -1.09
N GLU A 29 -5.76 28.37 -2.14
CA GLU A 29 -4.96 27.58 -3.09
C GLU A 29 -4.05 26.55 -2.41
N GLY A 30 -3.56 26.81 -1.19
CA GLY A 30 -2.74 25.89 -0.39
C GLY A 30 -3.43 24.59 0.06
N GLY A 31 -4.75 24.54 0.15
CA GLY A 31 -5.51 23.31 0.49
C GLY A 31 -5.55 22.32 -0.67
N GLN A 32 -5.82 22.81 -1.88
CA GLN A 32 -5.87 21.99 -3.09
C GLN A 32 -4.49 21.45 -3.50
N ASP A 33 -3.43 22.21 -3.25
CA ASP A 33 -2.06 21.77 -3.51
C ASP A 33 -1.63 20.66 -2.55
N LEU A 34 -2.06 20.72 -1.29
CA LEU A 34 -1.81 19.66 -0.33
C LEU A 34 -2.58 18.37 -0.67
N GLU A 35 -3.86 18.47 -1.08
CA GLU A 35 -4.65 17.31 -1.54
C GLU A 35 -3.98 16.62 -2.73
N LYS A 36 -3.52 17.39 -3.71
CA LYS A 36 -2.77 16.85 -4.87
C LYS A 36 -1.46 16.20 -4.44
N ALA A 37 -0.70 16.86 -3.55
CA ALA A 37 0.58 16.33 -3.08
C ALA A 37 0.41 14.99 -2.34
N ILE A 38 -0.64 14.84 -1.53
CA ILE A 38 -0.95 13.61 -0.78
C ILE A 38 -1.30 12.45 -1.68
N GLN A 39 -2.03 12.72 -2.76
CA GLN A 39 -2.49 11.70 -3.71
C GLN A 39 -1.45 11.37 -4.77
N ASN A 40 -0.32 12.08 -4.79
CA ASN A 40 0.79 11.85 -5.70
C ASN A 40 1.88 11.01 -4.99
N PRO A 41 2.05 9.72 -5.32
CA PRO A 41 3.03 8.84 -4.67
C PRO A 41 4.49 9.24 -4.89
N ILE A 42 4.76 10.15 -5.83
CA ILE A 42 6.10 10.69 -6.14
C ILE A 42 6.17 12.21 -5.96
N ALA A 43 5.33 12.76 -5.08
CA ALA A 43 5.41 14.17 -4.71
C ALA A 43 6.73 14.49 -4.00
N SER A 44 7.14 15.76 -4.08
CA SER A 44 8.30 16.26 -3.34
C SER A 44 7.98 16.52 -1.85
N LEU A 45 7.30 15.56 -1.23
CA LEU A 45 6.81 15.61 0.14
C LEU A 45 7.24 14.35 0.89
N ILE A 46 7.80 14.51 2.09
CA ILE A 46 8.08 13.36 2.96
C ILE A 46 6.74 12.85 3.51
N THR A 47 6.48 11.56 3.33
CA THR A 47 5.27 10.92 3.84
C THR A 47 5.61 9.62 4.56
N LEU A 48 4.80 9.28 5.56
CA LEU A 48 4.91 8.03 6.30
C LEU A 48 3.53 7.36 6.40
N PRO A 49 3.13 6.59 5.38
CA PRO A 49 1.93 5.78 5.42
C PRO A 49 2.10 4.54 6.30
N PHE A 50 1.08 4.28 7.12
CA PHE A 50 0.83 3.01 7.80
C PHE A 50 -0.41 2.41 7.15
N GLN A 51 -0.22 1.37 6.34
CA GLN A 51 -1.31 0.70 5.62
C GLN A 51 -1.49 -0.71 6.16
N ASN A 52 -2.59 -0.92 6.85
CA ASN A 52 -3.00 -2.24 7.31
C ASN A 52 -3.93 -2.90 6.28
N ASN A 53 -3.59 -4.10 5.85
CA ASN A 53 -4.38 -4.95 4.98
C ASN A 53 -4.75 -6.20 5.77
N THR A 54 -6.02 -6.34 6.12
CA THR A 54 -6.57 -7.55 6.71
C THR A 54 -7.24 -8.36 5.62
N GLN A 55 -6.69 -9.50 5.28
CA GLN A 55 -7.15 -10.41 4.23
C GLN A 55 -7.86 -11.60 4.86
N PHE A 56 -9.00 -11.97 4.32
CA PHE A 56 -9.88 -13.04 4.81
C PHE A 56 -10.01 -14.14 3.77
N GLY A 57 -10.25 -15.36 4.23
CA GLY A 57 -10.40 -16.53 3.35
C GLY A 57 -9.09 -17.26 3.07
N ILE A 58 -8.00 -16.99 3.79
CA ILE A 58 -6.67 -17.57 3.51
C ILE A 58 -6.61 -19.06 3.89
N GLY A 59 -6.15 -19.85 2.92
CA GLY A 59 -5.85 -21.27 3.10
C GLY A 59 -7.11 -22.16 3.25
N PRO A 60 -6.93 -23.46 3.44
CA PRO A 60 -8.05 -24.42 3.48
C PRO A 60 -8.97 -24.23 4.71
N TYR A 61 -8.53 -23.48 5.71
CA TYR A 61 -9.26 -23.21 6.94
C TYR A 61 -9.89 -21.80 6.99
N ASN A 62 -9.96 -21.08 5.86
CA ASN A 62 -10.55 -19.73 5.75
C ASN A 62 -10.05 -18.76 6.81
N ARG A 63 -8.73 -18.73 7.02
CA ARG A 63 -8.09 -17.93 8.05
C ARG A 63 -7.91 -16.48 7.63
N THR A 64 -7.49 -15.67 8.60
CA THR A 64 -7.20 -14.24 8.39
C THR A 64 -5.71 -13.98 8.42
N GLN A 65 -5.18 -13.33 7.38
CA GLN A 65 -3.85 -12.75 7.36
C GLN A 65 -3.94 -11.27 7.66
N ASN A 66 -2.98 -10.74 8.42
CA ASN A 66 -2.85 -9.31 8.62
C ASN A 66 -1.47 -8.83 8.19
N VAL A 67 -1.42 -7.79 7.38
CA VAL A 67 -0.18 -7.18 6.89
C VAL A 67 -0.22 -5.68 7.16
N LEU A 68 0.62 -5.22 8.08
CA LEU A 68 0.86 -3.80 8.29
C LEU A 68 2.11 -3.37 7.50
N ASN A 69 1.90 -2.58 6.46
CA ASN A 69 2.97 -1.98 5.68
C ASN A 69 3.31 -0.58 6.22
N ILE A 70 4.54 -0.38 6.68
CA ILE A 70 5.10 0.93 6.98
C ILE A 70 5.83 1.40 5.72
N GLN A 71 5.41 2.54 5.14
CA GLN A 71 5.81 2.90 3.78
C GLN A 71 6.45 4.32 3.71
N PRO A 72 7.63 4.56 4.29
CA PRO A 72 8.28 5.86 4.18
C PRO A 72 8.57 6.21 2.72
N VAL A 73 8.23 7.46 2.35
CA VAL A 73 8.54 8.05 1.05
C VAL A 73 9.38 9.30 1.28
N VAL A 74 10.59 9.31 0.74
CA VAL A 74 11.55 10.40 0.92
C VAL A 74 12.01 10.95 -0.43
N PRO A 75 11.67 12.20 -0.77
CA PRO A 75 12.18 12.86 -1.96
C PRO A 75 13.56 13.44 -1.72
N LEU A 76 14.52 13.07 -2.56
CA LEU A 76 15.87 13.56 -2.59
C LEU A 76 16.10 14.37 -3.87
N SER A 77 16.67 15.56 -3.74
CA SER A 77 17.02 16.40 -4.89
C SER A 77 18.38 15.97 -5.46
N ILE A 78 18.39 15.43 -6.68
CA ILE A 78 19.60 15.00 -7.37
C ILE A 78 19.85 15.86 -8.62
N GLY A 79 20.69 16.88 -8.50
CA GLY A 79 20.96 17.81 -9.60
C GLY A 79 19.88 18.88 -9.78
N ALA A 80 19.92 19.60 -10.91
CA ALA A 80 19.10 20.79 -11.15
C ALA A 80 17.64 20.46 -11.56
N SER A 81 17.42 19.36 -12.26
CA SER A 81 16.15 19.05 -12.94
C SER A 81 15.44 17.79 -12.43
N THR A 82 16.09 16.97 -11.59
CA THR A 82 15.62 15.64 -11.22
C THR A 82 15.52 15.48 -9.71
N ASN A 83 14.48 14.80 -9.26
CA ASN A 83 14.36 14.25 -7.91
C ASN A 83 14.49 12.71 -7.99
N LEU A 84 15.04 12.14 -6.92
CA LEU A 84 14.97 10.72 -6.63
C LEU A 84 13.95 10.52 -5.51
N ILE A 85 12.88 9.80 -5.79
CA ILE A 85 11.90 9.41 -4.77
C ILE A 85 12.25 8.02 -4.27
N VAL A 86 12.61 7.94 -3.01
CA VAL A 86 12.90 6.67 -2.31
C VAL A 86 11.62 6.22 -1.61
N ARG A 87 11.01 5.14 -2.09
CA ARG A 87 9.83 4.53 -1.46
C ARG A 87 10.22 3.16 -0.93
N THR A 88 10.08 2.97 0.37
CA THR A 88 10.34 1.70 1.04
C THR A 88 9.02 1.12 1.53
N ILE A 89 8.85 -0.19 1.47
CA ILE A 89 7.74 -0.91 2.08
C ILE A 89 8.32 -1.90 3.08
N ILE A 90 7.98 -1.74 4.35
CA ILE A 90 8.41 -2.58 5.47
C ILE A 90 7.18 -3.33 5.98
N PRO A 91 6.98 -4.62 5.62
CA PRO A 91 5.79 -5.36 6.01
C PRO A 91 5.98 -6.06 7.36
N LEU A 92 5.06 -5.83 8.28
CA LEU A 92 4.86 -6.65 9.48
C LEU A 92 3.67 -7.57 9.21
N ILE A 93 3.92 -8.87 9.24
CA ILE A 93 2.97 -9.89 8.77
C ILE A 93 2.56 -10.78 9.92
N ASN A 94 1.26 -11.00 10.07
CA ASN A 94 0.71 -12.12 10.84
C ASN A 94 0.12 -13.12 9.84
N GLN A 95 0.91 -14.16 9.54
CA GLN A 95 0.58 -15.21 8.58
C GLN A 95 -0.08 -16.39 9.29
N PRO A 96 -1.30 -16.80 8.90
CA PRO A 96 -1.89 -18.03 9.41
C PRO A 96 -1.13 -19.26 8.91
N ILE A 97 -0.93 -20.23 9.81
CA ILE A 97 -0.29 -21.51 9.51
C ILE A 97 -1.21 -22.62 10.00
N GLY A 98 -1.58 -23.54 9.09
CA GLY A 98 -2.49 -24.63 9.43
C GLY A 98 -3.82 -24.13 10.02
N GLU A 99 -4.43 -24.94 10.87
CA GLU A 99 -5.77 -24.67 11.40
C GLU A 99 -5.78 -23.61 12.52
N ASN A 100 -4.80 -23.61 13.42
CA ASN A 100 -4.87 -22.82 14.65
C ASN A 100 -3.66 -21.91 14.89
N ASP A 101 -2.53 -22.15 14.22
CA ASP A 101 -1.29 -21.43 14.44
C ASP A 101 -1.15 -20.22 13.52
N SER A 102 -0.26 -19.30 13.90
CA SER A 102 0.15 -18.17 13.08
C SER A 102 1.59 -17.77 13.37
N LYS A 103 2.24 -17.19 12.36
CA LYS A 103 3.59 -16.63 12.49
C LYS A 103 3.52 -15.13 12.35
N PHE A 104 4.05 -14.41 13.33
CA PHE A 104 4.21 -12.97 13.29
C PHE A 104 5.67 -12.61 13.09
N GLY A 105 5.95 -11.64 12.22
CA GLY A 105 7.30 -11.14 12.02
C GLY A 105 7.41 -10.12 10.90
N LEU A 106 8.66 -9.72 10.63
CA LEU A 106 9.02 -8.90 9.48
C LEU A 106 8.99 -9.78 8.22
N GLY A 107 8.40 -9.26 7.15
CA GLY A 107 8.51 -9.83 5.80
C GLY A 107 9.69 -9.26 5.01
N ASP A 108 9.74 -9.56 3.72
CA ASP A 108 10.75 -9.01 2.83
C ASP A 108 10.49 -7.53 2.55
N ILE A 109 11.49 -6.70 2.78
CA ILE A 109 11.43 -5.26 2.50
C ILE A 109 11.53 -5.03 1.00
N ALA A 110 10.65 -4.17 0.47
CA ALA A 110 10.69 -3.72 -0.91
C ALA A 110 11.10 -2.24 -0.99
N LEU A 111 12.00 -1.94 -1.93
CA LEU A 111 12.49 -0.60 -2.21
C LEU A 111 12.20 -0.24 -3.66
N SER A 112 11.59 0.91 -3.91
CA SER A 112 11.45 1.48 -5.26
C SER A 112 12.11 2.84 -5.33
N LEU A 113 12.93 3.05 -6.35
CA LEU A 113 13.68 4.27 -6.59
C LEU A 113 13.15 4.92 -7.88
N PHE A 114 12.40 6.02 -7.78
CA PHE A 114 11.87 6.70 -8.95
C PHE A 114 12.61 7.99 -9.26
N PHE A 115 13.25 8.04 -10.41
CA PHE A 115 13.78 9.26 -10.99
C PHE A 115 12.62 10.02 -11.64
N THR A 116 12.35 11.25 -11.21
CA THR A 116 11.22 12.07 -11.66
C THR A 116 11.65 13.51 -11.93
N PRO A 117 11.09 14.20 -12.94
CA PRO A 117 11.36 15.62 -13.15
C PRO A 117 10.93 16.47 -11.95
N LYS A 118 11.73 17.48 -11.58
CA LYS A 118 11.37 18.46 -10.52
C LYS A 118 10.16 19.33 -10.90
N LYS A 119 10.01 19.60 -12.18
CA LYS A 119 8.89 20.37 -12.73
C LYS A 119 8.14 19.49 -13.73
N PRO A 120 7.28 18.59 -13.25
CA PRO A 120 6.48 17.77 -14.15
C PRO A 120 5.46 18.63 -14.87
N GLY A 121 5.10 18.22 -16.10
CA GLY A 121 3.99 18.79 -16.85
C GLY A 121 2.63 18.26 -16.35
N LYS A 122 1.65 18.18 -17.26
CA LYS A 122 0.34 17.56 -16.95
C LYS A 122 0.47 16.08 -16.59
N LEU A 123 1.41 15.38 -17.22
CA LEU A 123 1.79 14.01 -16.87
C LEU A 123 2.93 14.05 -15.87
N ILE A 124 2.69 13.52 -14.68
CA ILE A 124 3.68 13.29 -13.63
C ILE A 124 4.13 11.85 -13.78
N TRP A 125 5.43 11.62 -13.85
CA TRP A 125 5.97 10.27 -14.06
C TRP A 125 7.30 10.07 -13.35
N GLY A 126 7.64 8.83 -13.11
CA GLY A 126 8.92 8.41 -12.58
C GLY A 126 9.25 7.00 -13.05
N VAL A 127 10.54 6.75 -13.25
CA VAL A 127 11.08 5.45 -13.65
C VAL A 127 12.30 5.11 -12.81
N GLY A 128 12.55 3.83 -12.61
CA GLY A 128 13.74 3.38 -11.90
C GLY A 128 13.66 1.93 -11.47
N PRO A 129 14.59 1.45 -10.64
CA PRO A 129 14.58 0.08 -10.16
C PRO A 129 13.61 -0.12 -8.99
N ALA A 130 12.99 -1.32 -8.95
CA ALA A 130 12.41 -1.92 -7.76
C ALA A 130 13.33 -3.05 -7.28
N ILE A 131 13.51 -3.18 -5.97
CA ILE A 131 14.41 -4.12 -5.34
C ILE A 131 13.66 -4.82 -4.20
N GLY A 132 13.66 -6.15 -4.18
CA GLY A 132 13.21 -6.97 -3.07
C GLY A 132 14.41 -7.45 -2.25
N MET A 133 14.33 -7.31 -0.94
CA MET A 133 15.40 -7.66 0.00
C MET A 133 14.94 -8.81 0.90
N PRO A 134 15.69 -9.91 1.03
CA PRO A 134 15.32 -11.05 1.86
C PRO A 134 15.57 -10.76 3.35
N THR A 135 14.71 -9.92 3.93
CA THR A 135 14.80 -9.44 5.32
C THR A 135 13.84 -10.12 6.27
N ALA A 136 13.04 -11.07 5.76
CA ALA A 136 12.03 -11.76 6.55
C ALA A 136 12.65 -12.47 7.76
N THR A 137 11.97 -12.36 8.90
CA THR A 137 12.40 -13.02 10.15
C THR A 137 12.14 -14.53 10.14
N ASP A 138 11.33 -15.00 9.20
CA ASP A 138 11.08 -16.42 8.95
C ASP A 138 10.97 -16.64 7.43
N LEU A 139 11.98 -17.33 6.88
CA LEU A 139 12.06 -17.56 5.44
C LEU A 139 11.00 -18.54 4.92
N ASN A 140 10.47 -19.41 5.78
CA ASN A 140 9.51 -20.43 5.34
C ASN A 140 8.10 -19.86 5.17
N THR A 141 7.76 -18.81 5.90
CA THR A 141 6.38 -18.31 5.96
C THR A 141 6.22 -16.82 5.66
N LEU A 142 7.27 -16.00 5.83
CA LEU A 142 7.18 -14.54 5.76
C LEU A 142 8.01 -13.92 4.64
N GLY A 143 8.88 -14.69 3.98
CA GLY A 143 9.75 -14.16 2.94
C GLY A 143 10.15 -15.17 1.88
N THR A 144 10.80 -14.67 0.85
CA THR A 144 11.26 -15.46 -0.30
C THR A 144 12.66 -16.03 -0.11
N GLY A 145 13.48 -15.40 0.73
CA GLY A 145 14.91 -15.72 0.85
C GLY A 145 15.75 -15.27 -0.35
N LYS A 146 15.18 -14.49 -1.27
CA LYS A 146 15.83 -14.08 -2.52
C LYS A 146 15.95 -12.56 -2.60
N TRP A 147 17.10 -12.09 -3.05
CA TRP A 147 17.25 -10.76 -3.61
C TRP A 147 16.62 -10.73 -4.99
N SER A 148 15.77 -9.76 -5.22
CA SER A 148 15.14 -9.56 -6.54
C SER A 148 15.25 -8.10 -6.98
N ALA A 149 15.30 -7.88 -8.29
CA ALA A 149 15.31 -6.54 -8.86
C ALA A 149 14.63 -6.52 -10.22
N GLY A 150 14.19 -5.33 -10.62
CA GLY A 150 13.62 -5.11 -11.94
C GLY A 150 13.15 -3.67 -12.15
N PRO A 151 12.59 -3.33 -13.32
CA PRO A 151 12.11 -1.99 -13.62
C PRO A 151 10.82 -1.67 -12.88
N ALA A 152 10.68 -0.41 -12.52
CA ALA A 152 9.45 0.18 -11.99
C ALA A 152 9.13 1.49 -12.73
N ILE A 153 7.86 1.67 -13.01
CA ILE A 153 7.31 2.87 -13.67
C ILE A 153 6.11 3.32 -12.87
N ILE A 154 6.00 4.63 -12.68
CA ILE A 154 4.81 5.28 -12.15
C ILE A 154 4.42 6.44 -13.06
N ALA A 155 3.13 6.59 -13.32
CA ALA A 155 2.61 7.72 -14.07
C ALA A 155 1.24 8.12 -13.55
N LEU A 156 0.98 9.43 -13.48
CA LEU A 156 -0.30 9.96 -13.04
C LEU A 156 -0.61 11.33 -13.66
N ILE A 157 -1.90 11.65 -13.65
CA ILE A 157 -2.42 12.97 -13.98
C ILE A 157 -3.33 13.46 -12.86
N GLN A 158 -3.38 14.78 -12.68
CA GLN A 158 -4.18 15.43 -11.63
C GLN A 158 -5.07 16.54 -12.20
N PRO A 159 -6.09 16.20 -13.02
CA PRO A 159 -7.08 17.19 -13.47
C PRO A 159 -7.92 17.66 -12.25
N LYS A 160 -8.66 18.75 -12.43
CA LYS A 160 -9.42 19.37 -11.33
C LYS A 160 -10.31 18.36 -10.59
N GLY A 161 -10.04 18.18 -9.31
CA GLY A 161 -10.78 17.30 -8.42
C GLY A 161 -10.55 15.78 -8.62
N TRP A 162 -9.54 15.39 -9.41
CA TRP A 162 -9.19 14.00 -9.63
C TRP A 162 -7.68 13.77 -9.53
N THR A 163 -7.32 12.57 -9.12
CA THR A 163 -5.97 12.00 -9.31
C THR A 163 -6.14 10.62 -9.91
N MET A 164 -5.48 10.35 -11.01
CA MET A 164 -5.56 9.06 -11.71
C MET A 164 -4.17 8.65 -12.15
N GLY A 165 -3.81 7.41 -11.91
CA GLY A 165 -2.50 6.92 -12.30
C GLY A 165 -2.31 5.43 -12.04
N PHE A 166 -1.09 4.99 -12.26
CA PHE A 166 -0.69 3.62 -12.00
C PHE A 166 0.79 3.56 -11.60
N THR A 167 1.11 2.52 -10.87
CA THR A 167 2.48 2.03 -10.67
C THR A 167 2.55 0.63 -11.24
N ILE A 168 3.60 0.30 -11.97
CA ILE A 168 3.85 -1.04 -12.52
C ILE A 168 5.32 -1.41 -12.31
N GLN A 169 5.57 -2.64 -11.92
CA GLN A 169 6.91 -3.19 -11.77
C GLN A 169 6.92 -4.71 -11.99
N ASN A 170 8.05 -5.24 -12.40
CA ASN A 170 8.33 -6.67 -12.36
C ASN A 170 9.73 -6.86 -11.79
N THR A 171 9.89 -7.86 -10.91
CA THR A 171 11.17 -8.18 -10.29
C THR A 171 11.50 -9.64 -10.50
N TRP A 172 12.80 -9.93 -10.72
CA TRP A 172 13.36 -11.25 -10.87
C TRP A 172 14.44 -11.47 -9.82
N SER A 173 14.49 -12.67 -9.25
CA SER A 173 15.57 -13.05 -8.34
C SER A 173 16.92 -13.13 -9.07
N PHE A 174 17.98 -12.70 -8.40
CA PHE A 174 19.36 -12.78 -8.92
C PHE A 174 20.37 -13.32 -7.90
N ALA A 175 19.99 -13.41 -6.62
CA ALA A 175 20.81 -13.94 -5.53
C ALA A 175 19.93 -14.38 -4.36
N GLY A 176 20.50 -15.11 -3.40
CA GLY A 176 19.82 -15.53 -2.17
C GLY A 176 20.03 -17.00 -1.86
N VAL A 177 19.13 -17.57 -1.07
CA VAL A 177 19.20 -18.97 -0.62
C VAL A 177 18.92 -19.91 -1.79
N SER A 178 19.84 -20.86 -2.05
CA SER A 178 19.81 -21.68 -3.27
C SER A 178 18.66 -22.69 -3.33
N ASP A 179 18.20 -23.17 -2.18
CA ASP A 179 17.13 -24.16 -2.04
C ASP A 179 15.72 -23.53 -1.94
N ARG A 180 15.62 -22.22 -2.17
CA ARG A 180 14.35 -21.50 -2.26
C ARG A 180 13.99 -21.23 -3.71
N ASP A 181 12.67 -21.19 -3.98
CA ASP A 181 12.13 -20.90 -5.31
C ASP A 181 12.58 -19.54 -5.82
N ASP A 182 12.79 -19.45 -7.12
CA ASP A 182 13.10 -18.18 -7.76
C ASP A 182 11.89 -17.24 -7.74
N VAL A 183 12.19 -15.95 -7.71
CA VAL A 183 11.18 -14.90 -7.78
C VAL A 183 11.05 -14.39 -9.22
N ASN A 184 9.84 -14.38 -9.72
CA ASN A 184 9.43 -13.64 -10.91
C ASN A 184 8.04 -13.05 -10.62
N SER A 185 8.02 -11.83 -10.11
CA SER A 185 6.84 -11.22 -9.52
C SER A 185 6.46 -9.93 -10.21
N PHE A 186 5.23 -9.87 -10.68
CA PHE A 186 4.60 -8.68 -11.21
C PHE A 186 3.78 -7.97 -10.14
N TYR A 187 3.80 -6.65 -10.15
CA TYR A 187 3.00 -5.79 -9.31
C TYR A 187 2.48 -4.62 -10.13
N THR A 188 1.21 -4.32 -10.00
CA THR A 188 0.62 -3.06 -10.48
C THR A 188 -0.42 -2.55 -9.49
N GLN A 189 -0.46 -1.24 -9.34
CA GLN A 189 -1.49 -0.55 -8.58
C GLN A 189 -2.07 0.55 -9.47
N VAL A 190 -3.32 0.38 -9.89
CA VAL A 190 -4.09 1.44 -10.55
C VAL A 190 -4.81 2.23 -9.46
N PHE A 191 -4.71 3.53 -9.46
CA PHE A 191 -5.38 4.37 -8.48
C PHE A 191 -6.17 5.49 -9.14
N ILE A 192 -7.39 5.66 -8.68
CA ILE A 192 -8.30 6.73 -9.10
C ILE A 192 -8.89 7.33 -7.85
N THR A 193 -8.72 8.62 -7.65
CA THR A 193 -9.26 9.36 -6.52
C THR A 193 -10.10 10.53 -7.01
N LYS A 194 -11.30 10.66 -6.45
CA LYS A 194 -12.20 11.80 -6.64
C LYS A 194 -12.24 12.62 -5.37
N ASN A 195 -11.76 13.86 -5.42
CA ASN A 195 -11.84 14.80 -4.32
C ASN A 195 -13.27 15.33 -4.15
N LEU A 196 -13.69 15.45 -2.90
CA LEU A 196 -14.95 15.97 -2.44
C LEU A 196 -14.69 17.17 -1.53
N PRO A 197 -15.71 18.00 -1.22
CA PRO A 197 -15.54 19.12 -0.31
C PRO A 197 -15.04 18.71 1.09
N LYS A 198 -14.38 19.64 1.77
CA LYS A 198 -13.91 19.49 3.17
C LYS A 198 -12.88 18.38 3.37
N GLY A 199 -12.03 18.15 2.36
CA GLY A 199 -10.93 17.16 2.41
C GLY A 199 -11.36 15.70 2.32
N TRP A 200 -12.65 15.42 2.09
CA TRP A 200 -13.13 14.07 1.80
C TRP A 200 -12.76 13.63 0.39
N TYR A 201 -12.63 12.34 0.17
CA TYR A 201 -12.46 11.76 -1.16
C TYR A 201 -12.99 10.33 -1.23
N LEU A 202 -13.31 9.91 -2.44
CA LEU A 202 -13.53 8.51 -2.79
C LEU A 202 -12.36 8.03 -3.63
N ASN A 203 -11.95 6.79 -3.42
CA ASN A 203 -10.87 6.23 -4.20
C ASN A 203 -11.05 4.74 -4.51
N THR A 204 -10.43 4.30 -5.58
CA THR A 204 -10.08 2.90 -5.81
C THR A 204 -8.58 2.82 -6.03
N ALA A 205 -7.93 1.84 -5.41
CA ALA A 205 -6.49 1.62 -5.53
C ALA A 205 -6.16 0.13 -5.34
N PRO A 206 -6.72 -0.77 -6.19
CA PRO A 206 -6.41 -2.19 -6.14
C PRO A 206 -4.92 -2.43 -6.39
N ILE A 207 -4.35 -3.37 -5.64
CA ILE A 207 -3.01 -3.88 -5.86
C ILE A 207 -3.15 -5.23 -6.53
N ILE A 208 -2.81 -5.30 -7.79
CA ILE A 208 -2.86 -6.52 -8.61
C ILE A 208 -1.45 -7.10 -8.65
N THR A 209 -1.30 -8.36 -8.36
CA THR A 209 -0.02 -9.05 -8.41
C THR A 209 -0.11 -10.32 -9.23
N ALA A 210 1.04 -10.76 -9.77
CA ALA A 210 1.17 -12.09 -10.35
C ALA A 210 2.51 -12.71 -9.96
N ASN A 211 2.49 -14.00 -9.65
CA ASN A 211 3.67 -14.84 -9.57
C ASN A 211 3.78 -15.64 -10.88
N TRP A 212 4.71 -15.25 -11.74
CA TRP A 212 4.88 -15.90 -13.05
C TRP A 212 5.41 -17.33 -12.97
N ASN A 213 5.99 -17.71 -11.83
CA ASN A 213 6.51 -19.05 -11.60
C ASN A 213 5.43 -20.01 -11.04
N ALA A 214 4.27 -19.51 -10.68
CA ALA A 214 3.15 -20.35 -10.23
C ALA A 214 2.50 -21.08 -11.40
N GLU A 215 1.81 -22.18 -11.10
CA GLU A 215 1.04 -22.95 -12.08
C GLU A 215 -0.02 -22.10 -12.76
N SER A 216 -0.42 -22.55 -13.96
CA SER A 216 -1.48 -21.86 -14.72
C SER A 216 -2.78 -21.87 -13.94
N GLY A 217 -3.35 -20.69 -13.74
CA GLY A 217 -4.55 -20.47 -12.92
C GLY A 217 -4.24 -19.99 -11.49
N GLU A 218 -3.03 -20.24 -10.97
CA GLU A 218 -2.59 -19.86 -9.62
C GLU A 218 -1.72 -18.60 -9.59
N GLN A 219 -1.54 -17.95 -10.73
CA GLN A 219 -0.58 -16.86 -10.89
C GLN A 219 -1.09 -15.53 -10.35
N TRP A 220 -2.36 -15.22 -10.56
CA TRP A 220 -2.91 -13.88 -10.41
C TRP A 220 -3.67 -13.69 -9.10
N LEU A 221 -3.45 -12.51 -8.51
CA LEU A 221 -4.24 -12.00 -7.40
C LEU A 221 -4.82 -10.64 -7.81
N VAL A 222 -6.12 -10.58 -8.05
CA VAL A 222 -6.79 -9.40 -8.61
C VAL A 222 -7.94 -8.95 -7.69
N PRO A 223 -7.71 -7.95 -6.82
CA PRO A 223 -8.75 -7.33 -6.03
C PRO A 223 -9.50 -6.26 -6.84
N LEU A 224 -10.80 -6.16 -6.65
CA LEU A 224 -11.62 -5.02 -7.09
C LEU A 224 -12.36 -4.45 -5.89
N GLY A 225 -12.39 -3.12 -5.78
CA GLY A 225 -13.02 -2.47 -4.66
C GLY A 225 -12.81 -0.98 -4.64
N ALA A 226 -13.28 -0.35 -3.58
CA ALA A 226 -13.19 1.08 -3.40
C ALA A 226 -13.10 1.43 -1.91
N GLY A 227 -12.80 2.70 -1.66
CA GLY A 227 -12.70 3.23 -0.32
C GLY A 227 -13.07 4.70 -0.25
N ALA A 228 -13.08 5.20 0.96
CA ALA A 228 -13.23 6.62 1.26
C ALA A 228 -12.14 7.06 2.22
N GLY A 229 -11.77 8.31 2.13
CA GLY A 229 -10.80 8.88 3.04
C GLY A 229 -11.04 10.35 3.29
N LYS A 230 -10.29 10.87 4.25
CA LYS A 230 -10.33 12.27 4.64
C LYS A 230 -8.94 12.78 4.95
N LEU A 231 -8.63 13.93 4.38
CA LEU A 231 -7.50 14.77 4.77
C LEU A 231 -7.97 15.73 5.86
N PHE A 232 -7.23 15.75 6.97
CA PHE A 232 -7.46 16.68 8.08
C PHE A 232 -6.12 17.06 8.73
N ARG A 233 -6.14 17.98 9.67
CA ARG A 233 -4.97 18.39 10.43
C ARG A 233 -5.16 18.11 11.91
N VAL A 234 -4.07 17.70 12.56
CA VAL A 234 -3.95 17.66 14.02
C VAL A 234 -2.83 18.64 14.40
N GLY A 235 -3.21 19.79 14.89
CA GLY A 235 -2.27 20.93 14.98
C GLY A 235 -1.76 21.31 13.58
N ASN A 236 -0.46 21.34 13.42
CA ASN A 236 0.19 21.64 12.14
C ASN A 236 0.44 20.42 11.25
N LEU A 237 0.21 19.20 11.75
CA LEU A 237 0.48 17.97 11.03
C LEU A 237 -0.73 17.57 10.17
N PRO A 238 -0.60 17.55 8.84
CA PRO A 238 -1.61 16.99 7.97
C PRO A 238 -1.59 15.47 8.07
N ILE A 239 -2.80 14.89 8.18
CA ILE A 239 -3.01 13.44 8.27
C ILE A 239 -4.05 13.06 7.22
N ASN A 240 -3.78 11.99 6.50
CA ASN A 240 -4.73 11.39 5.58
C ASN A 240 -5.16 10.03 6.12
N ALA A 241 -6.44 9.87 6.46
CA ALA A 241 -7.03 8.61 6.91
C ALA A 241 -7.91 8.03 5.81
N GLN A 242 -7.84 6.71 5.60
CA GLN A 242 -8.58 6.01 4.57
C GLN A 242 -9.04 4.65 5.06
N VAL A 243 -10.23 4.23 4.61
CA VAL A 243 -10.72 2.86 4.71
C VAL A 243 -11.19 2.40 3.34
N GLY A 244 -10.92 1.14 2.99
CA GLY A 244 -11.32 0.55 1.72
C GLY A 244 -11.63 -0.94 1.85
N TYR A 245 -12.57 -1.40 1.03
CA TYR A 245 -12.95 -2.79 0.89
C TYR A 245 -12.61 -3.27 -0.53
N TYR A 246 -12.02 -4.45 -0.62
CA TYR A 246 -11.64 -5.07 -1.90
C TYR A 246 -12.00 -6.54 -1.89
N ASN A 247 -12.71 -6.99 -2.90
CA ASN A 247 -13.03 -8.40 -3.15
C ASN A 247 -12.05 -8.94 -4.20
N TYR A 248 -11.48 -10.11 -3.98
CA TYR A 248 -10.59 -10.74 -4.95
C TYR A 248 -11.43 -11.48 -6.00
N VAL A 249 -11.46 -10.95 -7.22
CA VAL A 249 -12.18 -11.53 -8.36
C VAL A 249 -11.37 -12.59 -9.08
N VAL A 250 -10.05 -12.58 -8.88
CA VAL A 250 -9.13 -13.66 -9.24
C VAL A 250 -8.21 -13.85 -8.05
N SER A 251 -8.09 -15.09 -7.60
CA SER A 251 -7.26 -15.50 -6.47
C SER A 251 -6.80 -16.94 -6.69
N PRO A 252 -5.58 -17.30 -6.27
CA PRO A 252 -5.17 -18.70 -6.15
C PRO A 252 -6.14 -19.50 -5.26
N GLU A 253 -6.14 -20.84 -5.38
CA GLU A 253 -7.04 -21.72 -4.64
C GLU A 253 -7.07 -21.46 -3.13
N TYR A 254 -5.90 -21.16 -2.54
CA TYR A 254 -5.77 -20.86 -1.11
C TYR A 254 -5.49 -19.38 -0.82
N GLY A 255 -5.71 -18.52 -1.80
CA GLY A 255 -5.57 -17.08 -1.67
C GLY A 255 -6.76 -16.44 -0.94
N PRO A 256 -6.72 -15.12 -0.72
CA PRO A 256 -7.79 -14.41 -0.01
C PRO A 256 -9.05 -14.27 -0.85
N ASP A 257 -10.21 -14.23 -0.16
CA ASP A 257 -11.52 -13.90 -0.75
C ASP A 257 -11.74 -12.39 -0.83
N TRP A 258 -11.42 -11.67 0.26
CA TRP A 258 -11.61 -10.23 0.37
C TRP A 258 -10.65 -9.60 1.37
N GLN A 259 -10.54 -8.26 1.30
CA GLN A 259 -9.62 -7.48 2.11
C GLN A 259 -10.29 -6.22 2.66
N LEU A 260 -10.06 -5.93 3.93
CA LEU A 260 -10.24 -4.61 4.53
C LEU A 260 -8.88 -3.89 4.57
N ARG A 261 -8.83 -2.68 4.01
CA ARG A 261 -7.66 -1.81 4.08
C ARG A 261 -7.95 -0.61 4.96
N VAL A 262 -7.09 -0.36 5.93
CA VAL A 262 -7.08 0.86 6.73
C VAL A 262 -5.73 1.53 6.58
N GLN A 263 -5.71 2.82 6.28
CA GLN A 263 -4.47 3.56 6.09
C GLN A 263 -4.48 4.88 6.83
N LEU A 264 -3.37 5.18 7.51
CA LEU A 264 -3.04 6.48 8.05
C LEU A 264 -1.75 6.95 7.41
N ASN A 265 -1.77 8.13 6.81
CA ASN A 265 -0.59 8.72 6.18
C ASN A 265 -0.26 10.05 6.84
N PHE A 266 0.90 10.13 7.44
CA PHE A 266 1.44 11.35 8.06
C PHE A 266 2.29 12.10 7.03
N LEU A 267 2.09 13.41 6.95
CA LEU A 267 2.72 14.26 5.96
C LEU A 267 3.59 15.29 6.64
N PHE A 268 4.81 15.43 6.13
CA PHE A 268 5.80 16.34 6.67
C PHE A 268 6.14 17.39 5.60
N PRO A 269 5.33 18.48 5.50
CA PRO A 269 5.66 19.60 4.61
C PRO A 269 7.02 20.19 4.98
N LYS A 270 7.81 20.54 3.94
CA LYS A 270 9.10 21.24 4.11
C LYS A 270 8.88 22.71 4.45
#